data_51acf10d153bad270cd1d9abc39de7ee
#
_entry.id   51acf10d153bad270cd1d9abc39de7ee
#
_cell.length_a   1.000
_cell.length_b   1.000
_cell.length_c   1.000
_cell.angle_alpha   90.00
_cell.angle_beta   90.00
_cell.angle_gamma   90.00
#
_symmetry.space_group_name_H-M   'P 1'
#
loop_
_entity.id
_entity.type
_entity.pdbx_description
1 polymer ?
#
loop_
_entity_poly.entity_id
_entity_poly.type
_entity_poly.pdbx_seq_one_letter_code
_entity_poly.pdbx_strand_id
1 'polypeptide(L)'
;WKPFVGAMKAEVTDNNGQKYSVETILGANELYDVAKFKITAKTNAALFAPSVVANSAAWIVMPSQAGAPIKANIDKVEKFMTKYNYCVLSTTASEKYNGAPVLNDKGQIVGIYNSNGTLQSATDAKYANDFVLTGLSQNDPTLLQSGIRIALPQQPDEAIIALMLSATKIESLRMATINDFLQKFPTLNNGYVTLATKLLANGEVAEADKTLQQAIAKTTAKDEAHYNYGRLIFQGVTTAAIADKAKAQGWTLDKAMNEANEAYKLNPAPVYKHLQAQIVYTKGNYQQAYTDFEALTNTPIKNPELYLEMAQCQEKLNASNEAVLAMLNQCVELCDTPYMETSSPYFLARAQQFNKMGKYR
;
A
#
# COMPACT_ATOMS: atom_id res chain seq x y z
N TRP A 1 -5.11 -3.18 23.90
CA TRP A 1 -5.39 -3.84 22.62
C TRP A 1 -6.61 -4.77 22.69
N LYS A 2 -6.75 -5.52 23.77
CA LYS A 2 -7.82 -6.53 23.92
C LYS A 2 -9.22 -6.08 23.49
N PRO A 3 -9.70 -4.84 23.78
CA PRO A 3 -11.02 -4.39 23.34
C PRO A 3 -11.18 -4.30 21.81
N PHE A 4 -10.07 -4.28 21.06
CA PHE A 4 -10.06 -4.18 19.60
C PHE A 4 -10.08 -5.54 18.91
N VAL A 5 -9.73 -6.61 19.62
CA VAL A 5 -9.68 -7.98 19.05
C VAL A 5 -11.10 -8.41 18.69
N GLY A 6 -11.31 -8.78 17.41
CA GLY A 6 -12.61 -9.14 16.86
C GLY A 6 -13.58 -7.97 16.63
N ALA A 7 -13.21 -6.74 17.03
CA ALA A 7 -14.07 -5.58 16.88
C ALA A 7 -14.10 -5.10 15.41
N MET A 8 -15.30 -4.93 14.86
CA MET A 8 -15.52 -4.34 13.53
C MET A 8 -15.63 -2.81 13.61
N LYS A 9 -15.99 -2.27 14.77
CA LYS A 9 -16.11 -0.84 15.08
C LYS A 9 -15.76 -0.61 16.54
N ALA A 10 -15.26 0.57 16.86
CA ALA A 10 -15.06 1.01 18.23
C ALA A 10 -15.45 2.49 18.37
N GLU A 11 -15.86 2.86 19.56
CA GLU A 11 -16.22 4.23 19.92
C GLU A 11 -15.53 4.61 21.22
N VAL A 12 -15.16 5.88 21.32
CA VAL A 12 -14.70 6.50 22.57
C VAL A 12 -15.79 7.44 23.05
N THR A 13 -16.18 7.33 24.30
CA THR A 13 -17.13 8.23 24.94
C THR A 13 -16.39 9.20 25.86
N ASP A 14 -16.61 10.49 25.69
CA ASP A 14 -16.04 11.51 26.58
C ASP A 14 -16.81 11.67 27.89
N ASN A 15 -16.33 12.53 28.77
CA ASN A 15 -16.95 12.79 30.09
C ASN A 15 -18.36 13.42 30.02
N ASN A 16 -18.74 13.98 28.84
CA ASN A 16 -20.05 14.56 28.59
C ASN A 16 -21.04 13.52 27.99
N GLY A 17 -20.59 12.28 27.79
CA GLY A 17 -21.35 11.23 27.12
C GLY A 17 -21.35 11.30 25.61
N GLN A 18 -20.57 12.22 25.01
CA GLN A 18 -20.44 12.31 23.55
C GLN A 18 -19.58 11.16 23.02
N LYS A 19 -20.06 10.52 21.97
CA LYS A 19 -19.40 9.38 21.33
C LYS A 19 -18.64 9.81 20.08
N TYR A 20 -17.46 9.25 19.91
CA TYR A 20 -16.56 9.48 18.79
C TYR A 20 -16.11 8.16 18.20
N SER A 21 -16.26 7.99 16.92
CA SER A 21 -15.83 6.77 16.24
C SER A 21 -14.31 6.67 16.16
N VAL A 22 -13.80 5.45 16.35
CA VAL A 22 -12.43 5.11 16.00
C VAL A 22 -12.34 4.96 14.50
N GLU A 23 -11.55 5.83 13.85
CA GLU A 23 -11.40 5.87 12.39
C GLU A 23 -10.41 4.81 11.91
N THR A 24 -9.24 4.75 12.54
CA THR A 24 -8.13 3.88 12.14
C THR A 24 -7.26 3.49 13.33
N ILE A 25 -6.64 2.31 13.23
CA ILE A 25 -5.58 1.87 14.12
C ILE A 25 -4.24 2.39 13.60
N LEU A 26 -3.43 2.94 14.52
CA LEU A 26 -2.11 3.52 14.26
C LEU A 26 -0.98 2.63 14.80
N GLY A 27 -1.30 1.56 15.50
CA GLY A 27 -0.38 0.58 16.05
C GLY A 27 -0.96 -0.12 17.26
N ALA A 28 -0.47 -1.30 17.54
CA ALA A 28 -0.84 -2.08 18.72
C ALA A 28 0.31 -3.00 19.15
N ASN A 29 0.27 -3.40 20.41
CA ASN A 29 1.10 -4.47 20.94
C ASN A 29 0.28 -5.33 21.88
N GLU A 30 0.17 -6.61 21.57
CA GLU A 30 -0.62 -7.57 22.31
C GLU A 30 -0.01 -7.91 23.66
N LEU A 31 1.32 -8.06 23.75
CA LEU A 31 2.02 -8.44 24.97
C LEU A 31 1.83 -7.38 26.09
N TYR A 32 1.90 -6.12 25.73
CA TYR A 32 1.74 -4.99 26.68
C TYR A 32 0.33 -4.42 26.72
N ASP A 33 -0.61 -5.01 25.96
CA ASP A 33 -2.02 -4.62 25.85
C ASP A 33 -2.23 -3.13 25.57
N VAL A 34 -1.46 -2.58 24.64
CA VAL A 34 -1.48 -1.17 24.27
C VAL A 34 -1.91 -1.01 22.82
N ALA A 35 -2.74 -0.01 22.54
CA ALA A 35 -3.13 0.39 21.19
C ALA A 35 -3.06 1.90 21.02
N LYS A 36 -2.72 2.32 19.79
CA LYS A 36 -2.80 3.70 19.33
C LYS A 36 -3.78 3.77 18.17
N PHE A 37 -4.70 4.71 18.22
CA PHE A 37 -5.75 4.84 17.20
C PHE A 37 -6.15 6.30 17.01
N LYS A 38 -6.80 6.59 15.90
CA LYS A 38 -7.35 7.90 15.55
C LYS A 38 -8.87 7.89 15.79
N ILE A 39 -9.38 8.98 16.36
CA ILE A 39 -10.81 9.23 16.53
C ILE A 39 -11.26 10.49 15.79
N THR A 40 -12.57 10.65 15.63
CA THR A 40 -13.18 11.82 14.95
C THR A 40 -13.14 13.12 15.75
N ALA A 41 -12.73 13.05 17.04
CA ALA A 41 -12.65 14.22 17.92
C ALA A 41 -11.27 14.88 17.92
N LYS A 42 -11.25 16.18 18.22
CA LYS A 42 -10.02 16.85 18.70
C LYS A 42 -9.87 16.51 20.19
N THR A 43 -8.68 16.07 20.57
CA THR A 43 -8.34 15.77 21.96
C THR A 43 -7.27 16.73 22.47
N ASN A 44 -7.31 17.04 23.76
CA ASN A 44 -6.21 17.73 24.41
C ASN A 44 -5.14 16.71 24.79
N ALA A 45 -3.88 17.05 24.54
CA ALA A 45 -2.75 16.22 24.94
C ALA A 45 -2.60 16.21 26.47
N ALA A 46 -2.53 15.02 27.05
CA ALA A 46 -2.12 14.88 28.43
C ALA A 46 -0.60 14.84 28.55
N LEU A 47 -0.04 15.44 29.61
CA LEU A 47 1.39 15.45 29.83
C LEU A 47 1.89 14.10 30.37
N PHE A 48 2.98 13.62 29.84
CA PHE A 48 3.66 12.45 30.40
C PHE A 48 4.56 12.82 31.58
N ALA A 49 4.62 11.95 32.57
CA ALA A 49 5.60 12.09 33.65
C ALA A 49 7.03 12.03 33.06
N PRO A 50 7.91 13.00 33.37
CA PRO A 50 9.27 13.01 32.88
C PRO A 50 10.10 11.85 33.44
N SER A 51 9.82 11.44 34.64
CA SER A 51 10.44 10.30 35.32
C SER A 51 9.42 9.56 36.18
N VAL A 52 9.67 8.28 36.40
CA VAL A 52 8.88 7.42 37.29
C VAL A 52 9.84 6.78 38.29
N VAL A 53 9.48 6.82 39.57
CA VAL A 53 10.34 6.36 40.68
C VAL A 53 9.60 5.28 41.46
N ALA A 54 10.28 4.22 41.86
CA ALA A 54 9.77 3.22 42.77
C ALA A 54 9.48 3.82 44.16
N ASN A 55 8.59 3.21 44.91
CA ASN A 55 8.09 3.63 46.22
C ASN A 55 7.44 5.02 46.20
N SER A 56 6.78 5.37 45.08
CA SER A 56 6.02 6.63 44.92
C SER A 56 4.55 6.38 44.75
N ALA A 57 3.73 7.36 45.17
CA ALA A 57 2.31 7.32 45.01
C ALA A 57 1.87 7.56 43.58
N ALA A 58 0.80 6.90 43.15
CA ALA A 58 0.13 7.10 41.88
C ALA A 58 -1.40 6.96 42.04
N TRP A 59 -2.14 7.39 41.03
CA TRP A 59 -3.61 7.37 41.01
C TRP A 59 -4.12 6.78 39.71
N ILE A 60 -5.00 5.79 39.82
CA ILE A 60 -5.73 5.20 38.70
C ILE A 60 -7.01 6.00 38.52
N VAL A 61 -7.22 6.60 37.37
CA VAL A 61 -8.33 7.50 37.08
C VAL A 61 -9.24 6.85 36.04
N MET A 62 -10.53 6.69 36.36
CA MET A 62 -11.54 6.22 35.41
C MET A 62 -12.44 7.44 35.08
N PRO A 63 -12.22 8.08 33.92
CA PRO A 63 -12.95 9.32 33.57
C PRO A 63 -14.47 9.17 33.52
N SER A 64 -14.97 7.98 33.16
CA SER A 64 -16.40 7.70 33.01
C SER A 64 -17.15 7.40 34.36
N GLN A 65 -16.44 7.35 35.47
CA GLN A 65 -17.04 7.07 36.76
C GLN A 65 -16.87 8.28 37.68
N ALA A 66 -17.97 8.74 38.28
CA ALA A 66 -17.99 9.82 39.27
C ALA A 66 -17.30 9.44 40.61
N GLY A 67 -16.37 8.50 40.60
CA GLY A 67 -15.61 8.03 41.74
C GLY A 67 -14.29 8.77 41.93
N ALA A 68 -13.83 8.83 43.17
CA ALA A 68 -12.49 9.34 43.46
C ALA A 68 -11.42 8.47 42.78
N PRO A 69 -10.29 9.05 42.38
CA PRO A 69 -9.15 8.29 41.88
C PRO A 69 -8.70 7.22 42.88
N ILE A 70 -8.40 6.01 42.40
CA ILE A 70 -7.92 4.94 43.26
C ILE A 70 -6.42 5.12 43.47
N LYS A 71 -6.04 5.20 44.75
CA LYS A 71 -4.63 5.27 45.10
C LYS A 71 -3.90 3.98 44.77
N ALA A 72 -2.71 4.11 44.22
CA ALA A 72 -1.77 3.03 43.98
C ALA A 72 -0.40 3.42 44.52
N ASN A 73 0.45 2.43 44.78
CA ASN A 73 1.87 2.64 45.02
C ASN A 73 2.66 1.96 43.89
N ILE A 74 3.69 2.64 43.39
CA ILE A 74 4.61 2.08 42.42
C ILE A 74 5.70 1.33 43.19
N ASP A 75 5.58 0.02 43.32
CA ASP A 75 6.49 -0.79 44.12
C ASP A 75 7.83 -1.01 43.39
N LYS A 76 7.77 -1.21 42.11
CA LYS A 76 8.94 -1.48 41.28
C LYS A 76 8.81 -0.81 39.90
N VAL A 77 9.93 -0.33 39.37
CA VAL A 77 10.03 0.16 37.99
C VAL A 77 11.04 -0.70 37.26
N GLU A 78 10.58 -1.39 36.25
CA GLU A 78 11.41 -2.19 35.34
C GLU A 78 11.49 -1.46 33.98
N LYS A 79 12.50 -1.84 33.18
CA LYS A 79 12.62 -1.34 31.80
C LYS A 79 12.23 -2.45 30.83
N PHE A 80 11.42 -2.09 29.81
CA PHE A 80 11.24 -2.92 28.64
C PHE A 80 11.72 -2.18 27.40
N MET A 81 12.17 -2.91 26.40
CA MET A 81 12.83 -2.36 25.21
C MET A 81 13.88 -1.30 25.55
N THR A 82 14.58 -1.47 26.67
CA THR A 82 15.64 -0.59 27.23
C THR A 82 15.21 0.86 27.54
N LYS A 83 14.06 1.30 27.03
CA LYS A 83 13.63 2.71 26.99
C LYS A 83 12.42 3.01 27.88
N TYR A 84 11.40 2.11 27.88
CA TYR A 84 10.13 2.36 28.53
C TYR A 84 10.05 1.78 29.92
N ASN A 85 9.16 2.33 30.75
CA ASN A 85 8.93 1.84 32.11
C ASN A 85 7.78 0.82 32.14
N TYR A 86 7.98 -0.24 32.88
CA TYR A 86 6.95 -1.16 33.33
C TYR A 86 6.89 -1.08 34.84
N CYS A 87 5.79 -0.57 35.39
CA CYS A 87 5.62 -0.35 36.80
C CYS A 87 4.81 -1.50 37.40
N VAL A 88 5.31 -2.13 38.44
CA VAL A 88 4.54 -3.02 39.30
C VAL A 88 3.85 -2.17 40.35
N LEU A 89 2.56 -2.41 40.54
CA LEU A 89 1.72 -1.59 41.41
C LEU A 89 1.12 -2.42 42.56
N SER A 90 0.98 -1.78 43.75
CA SER A 90 0.10 -2.20 44.82
C SER A 90 -1.12 -1.28 44.85
N THR A 91 -2.30 -1.85 44.63
CA THR A 91 -3.55 -1.09 44.60
C THR A 91 -4.76 -1.98 44.90
N THR A 92 -5.90 -1.37 45.21
CA THR A 92 -7.22 -2.04 45.35
C THR A 92 -8.00 -2.05 44.03
N ALA A 93 -7.44 -1.46 42.96
CA ALA A 93 -8.09 -1.46 41.65
C ALA A 93 -8.20 -2.89 41.10
N SER A 94 -9.35 -3.23 40.54
CA SER A 94 -9.60 -4.51 39.88
C SER A 94 -9.40 -4.44 38.37
N GLU A 95 -9.54 -5.58 37.68
CA GLU A 95 -9.42 -5.68 36.20
C GLU A 95 -10.40 -4.76 35.43
N LYS A 96 -11.52 -4.34 36.04
CA LYS A 96 -12.44 -3.39 35.42
C LYS A 96 -11.83 -2.04 35.10
N TYR A 97 -10.65 -1.72 35.70
CA TYR A 97 -9.88 -0.51 35.45
C TYR A 97 -8.81 -0.70 34.35
N ASN A 98 -8.72 -1.87 33.74
CA ASN A 98 -7.78 -2.11 32.65
C ASN A 98 -7.96 -1.06 31.52
N GLY A 99 -6.85 -0.46 31.09
CA GLY A 99 -6.84 0.64 30.13
C GLY A 99 -6.94 2.05 30.75
N ALA A 100 -7.21 2.16 32.06
CA ALA A 100 -7.26 3.46 32.73
C ALA A 100 -5.87 4.11 32.83
N PRO A 101 -5.78 5.45 32.71
CA PRO A 101 -4.52 6.16 32.93
C PRO A 101 -4.09 6.10 34.39
N VAL A 102 -2.79 5.87 34.60
CA VAL A 102 -2.12 5.98 35.89
C VAL A 102 -1.38 7.32 35.93
N LEU A 103 -1.68 8.15 36.90
CA LEU A 103 -1.16 9.49 37.04
C LEU A 103 -0.24 9.62 38.26
N ASN A 104 0.75 10.51 38.21
CA ASN A 104 1.50 10.93 39.38
C ASN A 104 0.74 12.04 40.16
N ASP A 105 1.33 12.54 41.25
CA ASP A 105 0.81 13.62 42.10
C ASP A 105 0.62 14.97 41.38
N LYS A 106 1.25 15.15 40.22
CA LYS A 106 1.11 16.33 39.36
C LYS A 106 0.07 16.15 38.24
N GLY A 107 -0.67 15.02 38.22
CA GLY A 107 -1.64 14.72 37.18
C GLY A 107 -0.99 14.32 35.85
N GLN A 108 0.29 13.98 35.81
CA GLN A 108 0.99 13.55 34.60
C GLN A 108 0.91 12.05 34.43
N ILE A 109 0.79 11.57 33.18
CA ILE A 109 0.63 10.15 32.86
C ILE A 109 1.93 9.39 33.13
N VAL A 110 1.85 8.40 34.01
CA VAL A 110 2.89 7.40 34.29
C VAL A 110 2.77 6.24 33.28
N GLY A 111 1.54 5.76 33.07
CA GLY A 111 1.29 4.62 32.21
C GLY A 111 -0.19 4.28 32.08
N ILE A 112 -0.45 3.14 31.46
CA ILE A 112 -1.78 2.56 31.27
C ILE A 112 -1.91 1.36 32.23
N TYR A 113 -2.93 1.37 33.09
CA TYR A 113 -3.19 0.32 34.05
C TYR A 113 -3.56 -1.00 33.38
N ASN A 114 -3.01 -2.09 33.89
CA ASN A 114 -3.37 -3.46 33.54
C ASN A 114 -3.33 -4.36 34.78
N SER A 115 -4.30 -5.25 34.90
CA SER A 115 -4.36 -6.29 35.93
C SER A 115 -4.81 -7.60 35.30
N ASN A 116 -4.21 -8.70 35.74
CA ASN A 116 -4.64 -10.07 35.42
C ASN A 116 -5.19 -10.81 36.67
N GLY A 117 -5.59 -10.06 37.70
CA GLY A 117 -6.07 -10.58 38.98
C GLY A 117 -4.96 -10.85 40.00
N THR A 118 -3.77 -11.22 39.59
CA THR A 118 -2.62 -11.50 40.46
C THR A 118 -1.57 -10.39 40.45
N LEU A 119 -1.32 -9.82 39.29
CA LEU A 119 -0.35 -8.75 39.08
C LEU A 119 -1.06 -7.49 38.62
N GLN A 120 -0.79 -6.37 39.27
CA GLN A 120 -1.22 -5.06 38.87
C GLN A 120 0.00 -4.28 38.36
N SER A 121 -0.16 -3.64 37.22
CA SER A 121 0.94 -2.97 36.54
C SER A 121 0.49 -1.71 35.81
N ALA A 122 1.46 -0.89 35.43
CA ALA A 122 1.26 0.20 34.46
C ALA A 122 2.33 0.12 33.37
N THR A 123 1.89 0.01 32.13
CA THR A 123 2.75 0.08 30.96
C THR A 123 2.96 1.54 30.56
N ASP A 124 4.21 1.95 30.33
CA ASP A 124 4.55 3.32 29.91
C ASP A 124 3.75 3.74 28.67
N ALA A 125 2.91 4.76 28.83
CA ALA A 125 2.07 5.23 27.72
C ALA A 125 2.88 5.88 26.59
N LYS A 126 4.15 6.30 26.84
CA LYS A 126 5.05 6.82 25.79
C LYS A 126 5.32 5.76 24.74
N TYR A 127 5.26 4.48 25.08
CA TYR A 127 5.42 3.37 24.13
C TYR A 127 4.45 3.48 22.95
N ALA A 128 3.20 3.86 23.18
CA ALA A 128 2.21 4.04 22.12
C ALA A 128 2.59 5.18 21.13
N ASN A 129 3.31 6.20 21.60
CA ASN A 129 3.74 7.31 20.71
C ASN A 129 4.75 6.85 19.66
N ASP A 130 5.55 5.85 20.00
CA ASP A 130 6.63 5.35 19.14
C ASP A 130 6.15 4.23 18.18
N PHE A 131 4.85 3.91 18.17
CA PHE A 131 4.30 3.06 17.13
C PHE A 131 4.39 3.74 15.77
N VAL A 132 5.10 3.09 14.86
CA VAL A 132 5.28 3.53 13.48
C VAL A 132 4.69 2.46 12.57
N LEU A 133 3.75 2.86 11.70
CA LEU A 133 3.23 2.00 10.66
C LEU A 133 4.21 1.98 9.48
N THR A 134 4.48 0.78 9.00
CA THR A 134 5.16 0.53 7.73
C THR A 134 4.16 0.02 6.69
N GLY A 135 4.59 -0.13 5.45
CA GLY A 135 3.77 -0.74 4.41
C GLY A 135 3.29 -2.13 4.79
N LEU A 136 4.19 -2.93 5.41
CA LEU A 136 3.91 -4.29 5.85
C LEU A 136 2.92 -4.36 7.03
N SER A 137 2.69 -3.26 7.75
CA SER A 137 1.71 -3.20 8.84
C SER A 137 0.29 -3.54 8.37
N GLN A 138 0.00 -3.40 7.07
CA GLN A 138 -1.28 -3.84 6.48
C GLN A 138 -1.51 -5.35 6.56
N ASN A 139 -0.47 -6.13 6.79
CA ASN A 139 -0.51 -7.59 6.95
C ASN A 139 0.01 -8.04 8.34
N ASP A 140 0.19 -7.12 9.28
CA ASP A 140 0.63 -7.44 10.65
C ASP A 140 -0.42 -8.33 11.36
N PRO A 141 -0.04 -9.54 11.84
CA PRO A 141 -0.97 -10.47 12.46
C PRO A 141 -1.68 -9.90 13.70
N THR A 142 -1.02 -9.05 14.49
CA THR A 142 -1.64 -8.38 15.64
C THR A 142 -2.73 -7.41 15.17
N LEU A 143 -2.40 -6.53 14.22
CA LEU A 143 -3.34 -5.52 13.74
C LEU A 143 -4.53 -6.14 12.98
N LEU A 144 -4.33 -7.27 12.32
CA LEU A 144 -5.38 -8.02 11.62
C LEU A 144 -6.37 -8.74 12.55
N GLN A 145 -6.09 -8.81 13.85
CA GLN A 145 -7.08 -9.30 14.83
C GLN A 145 -8.29 -8.37 14.96
N SER A 146 -8.17 -7.11 14.53
CA SER A 146 -9.28 -6.15 14.47
C SER A 146 -9.80 -5.98 13.06
N GLY A 147 -11.11 -5.84 12.90
CA GLY A 147 -11.75 -5.43 11.65
C GLY A 147 -11.70 -3.91 11.41
N ILE A 148 -11.16 -3.13 12.36
CA ILE A 148 -10.99 -1.68 12.20
C ILE A 148 -9.80 -1.41 11.29
N ARG A 149 -9.97 -0.47 10.39
CA ARG A 149 -8.99 -0.11 9.35
C ARG A 149 -7.65 0.32 9.94
N ILE A 150 -6.56 -0.21 9.39
CA ILE A 150 -5.20 0.24 9.69
C ILE A 150 -4.93 1.52 8.88
N ALA A 151 -4.36 2.55 9.50
CA ALA A 151 -4.03 3.79 8.81
C ALA A 151 -2.87 3.61 7.81
N LEU A 152 -2.74 4.53 6.87
CA LEU A 152 -1.57 4.60 6.00
C LEU A 152 -0.33 5.07 6.76
N PRO A 153 0.84 4.51 6.45
CA PRO A 153 2.13 5.03 6.92
C PRO A 153 2.32 6.51 6.61
N GLN A 154 3.16 7.18 7.39
CA GLN A 154 3.46 8.60 7.19
C GLN A 154 4.45 8.84 6.05
N GLN A 155 5.37 7.91 5.85
CA GLN A 155 6.38 7.98 4.80
C GLN A 155 5.78 7.56 3.45
N PRO A 156 6.03 8.32 2.37
CA PRO A 156 5.47 8.05 1.05
C PRO A 156 5.77 6.63 0.53
N ASP A 157 7.01 6.19 0.63
CA ASP A 157 7.45 4.88 0.14
C ASP A 157 6.72 3.73 0.86
N GLU A 158 6.59 3.84 2.17
CA GLU A 158 5.84 2.88 2.99
C GLU A 158 4.34 2.91 2.68
N ALA A 159 3.80 4.09 2.39
CA ALA A 159 2.40 4.21 2.00
C ALA A 159 2.14 3.62 0.60
N ILE A 160 3.10 3.69 -0.32
CA ILE A 160 3.03 3.02 -1.63
C ILE A 160 2.96 1.50 -1.44
N ILE A 161 3.80 0.94 -0.57
CA ILE A 161 3.74 -0.50 -0.25
C ILE A 161 2.36 -0.87 0.32
N ALA A 162 1.84 -0.08 1.27
CA ALA A 162 0.50 -0.29 1.82
C ALA A 162 -0.60 -0.23 0.74
N LEU A 163 -0.50 0.71 -0.20
CA LEU A 163 -1.40 0.84 -1.35
C LEU A 163 -1.33 -0.41 -2.25
N MET A 164 -0.15 -0.92 -2.55
CA MET A 164 0.05 -2.15 -3.34
C MET A 164 -0.57 -3.37 -2.64
N LEU A 165 -0.31 -3.55 -1.35
CA LEU A 165 -0.87 -4.65 -0.56
C LEU A 165 -2.40 -4.57 -0.43
N SER A 166 -3.00 -3.39 -0.61
CA SER A 166 -4.46 -3.24 -0.62
C SER A 166 -5.14 -3.97 -1.78
N ALA A 167 -4.41 -4.34 -2.83
CA ALA A 167 -4.94 -5.03 -4.00
C ALA A 167 -5.59 -6.40 -3.66
N THR A 168 -5.12 -7.06 -2.59
CA THR A 168 -5.64 -8.35 -2.11
C THR A 168 -6.74 -8.22 -1.04
N LYS A 169 -7.07 -6.99 -0.62
CA LYS A 169 -8.10 -6.75 0.40
C LYS A 169 -9.50 -6.69 -0.22
N ILE A 170 -10.52 -6.84 0.62
CA ILE A 170 -11.91 -6.65 0.20
C ILE A 170 -12.11 -5.24 -0.37
N GLU A 171 -13.06 -5.11 -1.28
CA GLU A 171 -13.28 -3.91 -2.09
C GLU A 171 -13.39 -2.62 -1.27
N SER A 172 -14.18 -2.64 -0.19
CA SER A 172 -14.38 -1.46 0.67
C SER A 172 -13.09 -0.96 1.33
N LEU A 173 -12.25 -1.88 1.79
CA LEU A 173 -10.95 -1.55 2.39
C LEU A 173 -9.96 -1.04 1.33
N ARG A 174 -9.95 -1.67 0.16
CA ARG A 174 -9.11 -1.23 -0.97
C ARG A 174 -9.45 0.19 -1.38
N MET A 175 -10.74 0.50 -1.59
CA MET A 175 -11.17 1.85 -1.95
C MET A 175 -10.88 2.88 -0.86
N ALA A 176 -11.06 2.51 0.41
CA ALA A 176 -10.71 3.40 1.51
C ALA A 176 -9.20 3.71 1.52
N THR A 177 -8.34 2.70 1.29
CA THR A 177 -6.88 2.87 1.23
C THR A 177 -6.47 3.77 0.06
N ILE A 178 -7.07 3.60 -1.12
CA ILE A 178 -6.83 4.44 -2.30
C ILE A 178 -7.22 5.90 -2.00
N ASN A 179 -8.40 6.13 -1.42
CA ASN A 179 -8.89 7.47 -1.09
C ASN A 179 -8.01 8.15 -0.04
N ASP A 180 -7.59 7.42 1.01
CA ASP A 180 -6.66 7.93 2.02
C ASP A 180 -5.32 8.30 1.38
N PHE A 181 -4.83 7.49 0.44
CA PHE A 181 -3.58 7.76 -0.27
C PHE A 181 -3.67 9.03 -1.11
N LEU A 182 -4.74 9.18 -1.89
CA LEU A 182 -4.99 10.37 -2.71
C LEU A 182 -5.14 11.65 -1.85
N GLN A 183 -5.75 11.53 -0.68
CA GLN A 183 -5.88 12.65 0.26
C GLN A 183 -4.55 13.02 0.90
N LYS A 184 -3.75 12.03 1.29
CA LYS A 184 -2.50 12.23 2.03
C LYS A 184 -1.33 12.59 1.13
N PHE A 185 -1.28 12.02 -0.08
CA PHE A 185 -0.21 12.19 -1.05
C PHE A 185 -0.74 12.61 -2.43
N PRO A 186 -1.42 13.76 -2.53
CA PRO A 186 -2.10 14.18 -3.77
C PRO A 186 -1.13 14.50 -4.93
N THR A 187 0.16 14.60 -4.66
CA THR A 187 1.19 14.90 -5.68
C THR A 187 1.89 13.67 -6.21
N LEU A 188 1.55 12.45 -5.73
CA LEU A 188 2.13 11.20 -6.18
C LEU A 188 1.21 10.48 -7.17
N ASN A 189 1.77 9.96 -8.26
CA ASN A 189 1.03 9.25 -9.31
C ASN A 189 0.36 7.95 -8.83
N ASN A 190 0.96 7.24 -7.87
CA ASN A 190 0.58 5.90 -7.44
C ASN A 190 -0.91 5.76 -7.10
N GLY A 191 -1.50 6.73 -6.37
CA GLY A 191 -2.90 6.71 -6.00
C GLY A 191 -3.84 6.83 -7.20
N TYR A 192 -3.53 7.75 -8.12
CA TYR A 192 -4.33 7.98 -9.34
C TYR A 192 -4.27 6.78 -10.28
N VAL A 193 -3.07 6.23 -10.49
CA VAL A 193 -2.85 5.05 -11.35
C VAL A 193 -3.58 3.84 -10.78
N THR A 194 -3.49 3.62 -9.46
CA THR A 194 -4.19 2.51 -8.80
C THR A 194 -5.70 2.64 -8.94
N LEU A 195 -6.25 3.85 -8.74
CA LEU A 195 -7.68 4.11 -8.91
C LEU A 195 -8.10 3.93 -10.36
N ALA A 196 -7.38 4.53 -11.31
CA ALA A 196 -7.70 4.45 -12.73
C ALA A 196 -7.63 3.02 -13.27
N THR A 197 -6.62 2.24 -12.88
CA THR A 197 -6.50 0.82 -13.24
C THR A 197 -7.70 0.02 -12.73
N LYS A 198 -8.13 0.28 -11.49
CA LYS A 198 -9.30 -0.38 -10.91
C LYS A 198 -10.59 0.01 -11.65
N LEU A 199 -10.81 1.30 -11.92
CA LEU A 199 -11.97 1.79 -12.67
C LEU A 199 -12.00 1.18 -14.07
N LEU A 200 -10.85 1.09 -14.73
CA LEU A 200 -10.73 0.47 -16.05
C LEU A 200 -11.11 -1.02 -16.02
N ALA A 201 -10.64 -1.75 -15.00
CA ALA A 201 -11.00 -3.15 -14.81
C ALA A 201 -12.51 -3.37 -14.60
N ASN A 202 -13.19 -2.41 -13.99
CA ASN A 202 -14.67 -2.39 -13.84
C ASN A 202 -15.39 -1.92 -15.12
N GLY A 203 -14.66 -1.47 -16.16
CA GLY A 203 -15.23 -0.89 -17.37
C GLY A 203 -15.78 0.54 -17.19
N GLU A 204 -15.33 1.24 -16.15
CA GLU A 204 -15.68 2.63 -15.82
C GLU A 204 -14.69 3.60 -16.49
N VAL A 205 -14.63 3.57 -17.83
CA VAL A 205 -13.59 4.25 -18.63
C VAL A 205 -13.63 5.76 -18.45
N ALA A 206 -14.83 6.37 -18.35
CA ALA A 206 -14.96 7.82 -18.19
C ALA A 206 -14.36 8.32 -16.86
N GLU A 207 -14.60 7.60 -15.77
CA GLU A 207 -14.03 7.95 -14.46
C GLU A 207 -12.52 7.67 -14.41
N ALA A 208 -12.04 6.61 -15.09
CA ALA A 208 -10.61 6.36 -15.26
C ALA A 208 -9.94 7.51 -16.04
N ASP A 209 -10.52 7.97 -17.13
CA ASP A 209 -10.03 9.12 -17.92
C ASP A 209 -9.91 10.39 -17.08
N LYS A 210 -10.96 10.72 -16.34
CA LYS A 210 -10.99 11.87 -15.42
C LYS A 210 -9.92 11.77 -14.32
N THR A 211 -9.73 10.56 -13.76
CA THR A 211 -8.71 10.31 -12.74
C THR A 211 -7.30 10.53 -13.28
N LEU A 212 -7.03 10.08 -14.51
CA LEU A 212 -5.72 10.26 -15.17
C LEU A 212 -5.45 11.72 -15.54
N GLN A 213 -6.47 12.47 -15.99
CA GLN A 213 -6.35 13.90 -16.18
C GLN A 213 -6.03 14.64 -14.86
N GLN A 214 -6.64 14.21 -13.74
CA GLN A 214 -6.30 14.75 -12.42
C GLN A 214 -4.85 14.43 -12.02
N ALA A 215 -4.33 13.25 -12.38
CA ALA A 215 -2.92 12.91 -12.16
C ALA A 215 -2.01 13.90 -12.89
N ILE A 216 -2.25 14.15 -14.19
CA ILE A 216 -1.48 15.15 -14.94
C ILE A 216 -1.57 16.54 -14.29
N ALA A 217 -2.74 16.95 -13.81
CA ALA A 217 -2.91 18.26 -13.19
C ALA A 217 -2.16 18.40 -11.85
N LYS A 218 -2.22 17.37 -10.99
CA LYS A 218 -1.84 17.48 -9.57
C LYS A 218 -0.47 16.93 -9.23
N THR A 219 0.02 15.90 -9.95
CA THR A 219 1.26 15.23 -9.58
C THR A 219 2.50 16.01 -9.97
N THR A 220 3.62 15.74 -9.33
CA THR A 220 4.91 16.40 -9.62
C THR A 220 5.64 15.74 -10.79
N ALA A 221 5.64 14.40 -10.87
CA ALA A 221 6.23 13.64 -11.96
C ALA A 221 5.26 13.59 -13.15
N LYS A 222 5.30 14.63 -13.99
CA LYS A 222 4.40 14.78 -15.14
C LYS A 222 4.67 13.74 -16.23
N ASP A 223 5.92 13.40 -16.43
CA ASP A 223 6.33 12.34 -17.35
C ASP A 223 5.69 11.00 -17.02
N GLU A 224 5.73 10.60 -15.75
CA GLU A 224 5.05 9.38 -15.29
C GLU A 224 3.53 9.48 -15.42
N ALA A 225 2.94 10.66 -15.17
CA ALA A 225 1.49 10.85 -15.30
C ALA A 225 1.05 10.65 -16.76
N HIS A 226 1.75 11.26 -17.73
CA HIS A 226 1.52 11.07 -19.16
C HIS A 226 1.75 9.62 -19.60
N TYR A 227 2.85 9.00 -19.16
CA TYR A 227 3.12 7.59 -19.45
C TYR A 227 1.99 6.67 -18.96
N ASN A 228 1.57 6.81 -17.71
CA ASN A 228 0.51 5.98 -17.16
C ASN A 228 -0.83 6.22 -17.87
N TYR A 229 -1.10 7.45 -18.27
CA TYR A 229 -2.29 7.75 -19.06
C TYR A 229 -2.23 7.07 -20.43
N GLY A 230 -1.14 7.23 -21.17
CA GLY A 230 -0.92 6.56 -22.46
C GLY A 230 -1.03 5.04 -22.37
N ARG A 231 -0.42 4.45 -21.34
CA ARG A 231 -0.45 3.02 -21.06
C ARG A 231 -1.87 2.50 -20.78
N LEU A 232 -2.66 3.21 -19.98
CA LEU A 232 -4.03 2.80 -19.68
C LEU A 232 -4.99 3.03 -20.85
N ILE A 233 -4.77 4.07 -21.68
CA ILE A 233 -5.48 4.21 -22.96
C ILE A 233 -5.16 3.01 -23.85
N PHE A 234 -3.88 2.68 -24.02
CA PHE A 234 -3.43 1.54 -24.84
C PHE A 234 -4.09 0.23 -24.36
N GLN A 235 -4.06 -0.03 -23.06
CA GLN A 235 -4.74 -1.17 -22.46
C GLN A 235 -6.25 -1.16 -22.75
N GLY A 236 -6.91 -0.01 -22.59
CA GLY A 236 -8.35 0.13 -22.82
C GLY A 236 -8.75 -0.18 -24.26
N VAL A 237 -8.00 0.31 -25.25
CA VAL A 237 -8.33 0.10 -26.68
C VAL A 237 -7.93 -1.29 -27.18
N THR A 238 -7.02 -1.98 -26.51
CA THR A 238 -6.57 -3.35 -26.88
C THR A 238 -7.28 -4.47 -26.11
N THR A 239 -8.00 -4.15 -25.04
CA THR A 239 -8.75 -5.13 -24.24
C THR A 239 -10.17 -5.25 -24.78
N ALA A 240 -10.49 -6.40 -25.43
CA ALA A 240 -11.77 -6.61 -26.11
C ALA A 240 -13.01 -6.29 -25.24
N ALA A 241 -12.98 -6.64 -23.95
CA ALA A 241 -14.11 -6.44 -23.04
C ALA A 241 -14.50 -4.96 -22.80
N ILE A 242 -13.56 -4.02 -23.04
CA ILE A 242 -13.77 -2.58 -22.75
C ILE A 242 -13.47 -1.68 -23.95
N ALA A 243 -13.00 -2.24 -25.07
CA ALA A 243 -12.59 -1.47 -26.25
C ALA A 243 -13.68 -0.54 -26.80
N ASP A 244 -14.94 -0.99 -26.83
CA ASP A 244 -16.04 -0.15 -27.31
C ASP A 244 -16.31 1.03 -26.37
N LYS A 245 -16.23 0.82 -25.05
CA LYS A 245 -16.37 1.90 -24.07
C LYS A 245 -15.19 2.87 -24.14
N ALA A 246 -13.97 2.36 -24.35
CA ALA A 246 -12.78 3.15 -24.53
C ALA A 246 -12.91 4.04 -25.79
N LYS A 247 -13.37 3.48 -26.91
CA LYS A 247 -13.64 4.22 -28.14
C LYS A 247 -14.72 5.29 -27.95
N ALA A 248 -15.80 4.98 -27.24
CA ALA A 248 -16.87 5.94 -26.95
C ALA A 248 -16.36 7.12 -26.08
N GLN A 249 -15.36 6.88 -25.22
CA GLN A 249 -14.67 7.91 -24.44
C GLN A 249 -13.63 8.71 -25.27
N GLY A 250 -13.46 8.39 -26.55
CA GLY A 250 -12.45 9.02 -27.41
C GLY A 250 -11.03 8.49 -27.18
N TRP A 251 -10.88 7.33 -26.57
CA TRP A 251 -9.58 6.67 -26.44
C TRP A 251 -9.20 6.00 -27.77
N THR A 252 -8.01 6.30 -28.25
CA THR A 252 -7.46 5.79 -29.52
C THR A 252 -5.98 5.47 -29.35
N LEU A 253 -5.43 4.68 -30.28
CA LEU A 253 -3.98 4.45 -30.35
C LEU A 253 -3.19 5.75 -30.58
N ASP A 254 -3.78 6.73 -31.31
CA ASP A 254 -3.14 8.04 -31.49
C ASP A 254 -3.10 8.84 -30.19
N LYS A 255 -4.20 8.84 -29.41
CA LYS A 255 -4.20 9.49 -28.09
C LYS A 255 -3.16 8.83 -27.16
N ALA A 256 -3.08 7.49 -27.14
CA ALA A 256 -2.06 6.78 -26.36
C ALA A 256 -0.64 7.16 -26.79
N MET A 257 -0.38 7.27 -28.11
CA MET A 257 0.91 7.68 -28.64
C MET A 257 1.25 9.13 -28.26
N ASN A 258 0.28 10.04 -28.31
CA ASN A 258 0.49 11.44 -27.92
C ASN A 258 0.90 11.54 -26.44
N GLU A 259 0.25 10.80 -25.56
CA GLU A 259 0.60 10.77 -24.15
C GLU A 259 2.01 10.15 -23.92
N ALA A 260 2.32 9.06 -24.62
CA ALA A 260 3.66 8.46 -24.56
C ALA A 260 4.76 9.40 -25.11
N ASN A 261 4.44 10.22 -26.12
CA ASN A 261 5.35 11.22 -26.66
C ASN A 261 5.59 12.36 -25.67
N GLU A 262 4.55 12.86 -25.01
CA GLU A 262 4.71 13.90 -23.97
C GLU A 262 5.51 13.36 -22.77
N ALA A 263 5.30 12.12 -22.36
CA ALA A 263 6.12 11.49 -21.33
C ALA A 263 7.61 11.48 -21.73
N TYR A 264 7.91 11.00 -22.94
CA TYR A 264 9.28 10.92 -23.44
C TYR A 264 9.94 12.30 -23.65
N LYS A 265 9.18 13.28 -24.05
CA LYS A 265 9.66 14.66 -24.20
C LYS A 265 10.04 15.29 -22.86
N LEU A 266 9.29 14.99 -21.80
CA LEU A 266 9.57 15.49 -20.45
C LEU A 266 10.77 14.76 -19.81
N ASN A 267 10.89 13.45 -20.07
CA ASN A 267 11.97 12.61 -19.57
C ASN A 267 12.24 11.47 -20.58
N PRO A 268 13.38 11.44 -21.26
CA PRO A 268 13.66 10.46 -22.31
C PRO A 268 14.00 9.07 -21.75
N ALA A 269 13.13 8.51 -20.90
CA ALA A 269 13.30 7.19 -20.33
C ALA A 269 12.97 6.06 -21.34
N PRO A 270 13.75 4.97 -21.38
CA PRO A 270 13.53 3.85 -22.30
C PRO A 270 12.15 3.21 -22.19
N VAL A 271 11.54 3.17 -20.99
CA VAL A 271 10.21 2.61 -20.75
C VAL A 271 9.11 3.34 -21.54
N TYR A 272 9.28 4.63 -21.81
CA TYR A 272 8.30 5.39 -22.59
C TYR A 272 8.46 5.06 -24.10
N LYS A 273 9.67 4.81 -24.55
CA LYS A 273 9.95 4.28 -25.90
C LYS A 273 9.36 2.89 -26.09
N HIS A 274 9.39 2.04 -25.05
CA HIS A 274 8.77 0.72 -25.11
C HIS A 274 7.27 0.82 -25.38
N LEU A 275 6.56 1.67 -24.66
CA LEU A 275 5.13 1.90 -24.92
C LEU A 275 4.88 2.43 -26.36
N GLN A 276 5.72 3.35 -26.84
CA GLN A 276 5.63 3.83 -28.23
C GLN A 276 5.79 2.68 -29.24
N ALA A 277 6.76 1.78 -29.04
CA ALA A 277 7.01 0.63 -29.91
C ALA A 277 5.83 -0.35 -29.89
N GLN A 278 5.22 -0.61 -28.72
CA GLN A 278 4.02 -1.44 -28.59
C GLN A 278 2.82 -0.83 -29.36
N ILE A 279 2.66 0.48 -29.31
CA ILE A 279 1.60 1.17 -30.06
C ILE A 279 1.89 1.09 -31.56
N VAL A 280 3.14 1.27 -32.01
CA VAL A 280 3.57 1.13 -33.41
C VAL A 280 3.28 -0.27 -33.94
N TYR A 281 3.58 -1.31 -33.14
CA TYR A 281 3.26 -2.70 -33.45
C TYR A 281 1.74 -2.89 -33.64
N THR A 282 0.95 -2.37 -32.70
CA THR A 282 -0.51 -2.51 -32.74
C THR A 282 -1.16 -1.78 -33.91
N LYS A 283 -0.52 -0.72 -34.43
CA LYS A 283 -0.91 -0.03 -35.65
C LYS A 283 -0.53 -0.79 -36.95
N GLY A 284 0.17 -1.93 -36.85
CA GLY A 284 0.57 -2.76 -37.97
C GLY A 284 1.93 -2.39 -38.59
N ASN A 285 2.64 -1.42 -38.03
CA ASN A 285 3.96 -0.99 -38.54
C ASN A 285 5.07 -1.90 -37.98
N TYR A 286 5.04 -3.19 -38.30
CA TYR A 286 5.84 -4.22 -37.67
C TYR A 286 7.36 -4.04 -37.89
N GLN A 287 7.79 -3.52 -39.05
CA GLN A 287 9.20 -3.27 -39.31
C GLN A 287 9.75 -2.16 -38.39
N GLN A 288 9.00 -1.07 -38.25
CA GLN A 288 9.38 0.01 -37.33
C GLN A 288 9.38 -0.45 -35.87
N ALA A 289 8.34 -1.19 -35.47
CA ALA A 289 8.26 -1.73 -34.12
C ALA A 289 9.45 -2.65 -33.79
N TYR A 290 9.84 -3.52 -34.73
CA TYR A 290 11.04 -4.37 -34.58
C TYR A 290 12.28 -3.54 -34.30
N THR A 291 12.53 -2.50 -35.14
CA THR A 291 13.69 -1.61 -34.99
C THR A 291 13.66 -0.88 -33.63
N ASP A 292 12.48 -0.43 -33.22
CA ASP A 292 12.31 0.28 -31.95
C ASP A 292 12.57 -0.66 -30.76
N PHE A 293 12.06 -1.90 -30.78
CA PHE A 293 12.34 -2.92 -29.73
C PHE A 293 13.83 -3.33 -29.75
N GLU A 294 14.43 -3.51 -30.92
CA GLU A 294 15.85 -3.84 -31.04
C GLU A 294 16.73 -2.77 -30.40
N ALA A 295 16.43 -1.50 -30.63
CA ALA A 295 17.16 -0.39 -29.99
C ALA A 295 17.08 -0.45 -28.46
N LEU A 296 15.96 -0.90 -27.91
CA LEU A 296 15.75 -1.03 -26.46
C LEU A 296 16.55 -2.18 -25.82
N THR A 297 16.99 -3.18 -26.60
CA THR A 297 17.85 -4.27 -26.08
C THR A 297 19.22 -3.78 -25.62
N ASN A 298 19.64 -2.56 -26.02
CA ASN A 298 20.86 -1.90 -25.59
C ASN A 298 20.65 -0.91 -24.43
N THR A 299 19.51 -0.95 -23.77
CA THR A 299 19.16 -0.07 -22.65
C THR A 299 18.99 -0.86 -21.35
N PRO A 300 18.88 -0.17 -20.20
CA PRO A 300 18.65 -0.84 -18.91
C PRO A 300 17.35 -1.65 -18.80
N ILE A 301 16.39 -1.47 -19.73
CA ILE A 301 15.14 -2.24 -19.73
C ILE A 301 15.23 -3.52 -20.58
N LYS A 302 16.42 -3.93 -21.01
CA LYS A 302 16.63 -5.22 -21.69
C LYS A 302 16.07 -6.35 -20.85
N ASN A 303 15.09 -7.09 -21.39
CA ASN A 303 14.41 -8.17 -20.71
C ASN A 303 13.87 -9.21 -21.71
N PRO A 304 13.36 -10.37 -21.27
CA PRO A 304 12.78 -11.39 -22.12
C PRO A 304 11.63 -10.89 -23.01
N GLU A 305 10.80 -9.96 -22.50
CA GLU A 305 9.63 -9.44 -23.21
C GLU A 305 9.99 -8.74 -24.52
N LEU A 306 11.06 -7.93 -24.54
CA LEU A 306 11.51 -7.28 -25.76
C LEU A 306 11.81 -8.28 -26.90
N TYR A 307 12.43 -9.41 -26.58
CA TYR A 307 12.73 -10.44 -27.57
C TYR A 307 11.49 -11.22 -28.00
N LEU A 308 10.50 -11.39 -27.11
CA LEU A 308 9.20 -11.93 -27.48
C LEU A 308 8.47 -10.99 -28.48
N GLU A 309 8.46 -9.69 -28.20
CA GLU A 309 7.85 -8.67 -29.07
C GLU A 309 8.56 -8.59 -30.42
N MET A 310 9.90 -8.70 -30.44
CA MET A 310 10.67 -8.80 -31.68
C MET A 310 10.33 -10.07 -32.47
N ALA A 311 10.17 -11.23 -31.81
CA ALA A 311 9.75 -12.46 -32.46
C ALA A 311 8.34 -12.31 -33.08
N GLN A 312 7.40 -11.67 -32.38
CA GLN A 312 6.07 -11.37 -32.89
C GLN A 312 6.11 -10.44 -34.12
N CYS A 313 7.00 -9.44 -34.12
CA CYS A 313 7.23 -8.60 -35.30
C CYS A 313 7.72 -9.43 -36.47
N GLN A 314 8.71 -10.30 -36.29
CA GLN A 314 9.26 -11.18 -37.32
C GLN A 314 8.17 -12.12 -37.89
N GLU A 315 7.29 -12.68 -37.05
CA GLU A 315 6.16 -13.48 -37.52
C GLU A 315 5.20 -12.69 -38.42
N LYS A 316 4.87 -11.44 -38.03
CA LYS A 316 4.00 -10.56 -38.83
C LYS A 316 4.64 -10.12 -40.15
N LEU A 317 5.97 -10.07 -40.20
CA LEU A 317 6.74 -9.77 -41.41
C LEU A 317 6.99 -11.02 -42.28
N ASN A 318 6.44 -12.17 -41.90
CA ASN A 318 6.66 -13.45 -42.57
C ASN A 318 8.15 -13.82 -42.70
N ALA A 319 8.93 -13.53 -41.68
CA ALA A 319 10.33 -13.94 -41.61
C ALA A 319 10.44 -15.47 -41.49
N SER A 320 11.64 -16.00 -41.70
CA SER A 320 11.89 -17.44 -41.58
C SER A 320 11.61 -17.95 -40.16
N ASN A 321 11.22 -19.22 -40.05
CA ASN A 321 11.01 -19.86 -38.74
C ASN A 321 12.28 -19.82 -37.88
N GLU A 322 13.45 -19.88 -38.51
CA GLU A 322 14.76 -19.80 -37.85
C GLU A 322 15.00 -18.41 -37.27
N ALA A 323 14.60 -17.34 -37.96
CA ALA A 323 14.74 -15.96 -37.49
C ALA A 323 13.83 -15.73 -36.23
N VAL A 324 12.58 -16.20 -36.29
CA VAL A 324 11.66 -16.15 -35.14
C VAL A 324 12.22 -16.94 -33.96
N LEU A 325 12.69 -18.19 -34.22
CA LEU A 325 13.27 -19.03 -33.18
C LEU A 325 14.50 -18.42 -32.52
N ALA A 326 15.34 -17.71 -33.29
CA ALA A 326 16.51 -17.02 -32.75
C ALA A 326 16.11 -15.98 -31.68
N MET A 327 15.06 -15.19 -31.92
CA MET A 327 14.55 -14.22 -30.95
C MET A 327 13.96 -14.93 -29.72
N LEU A 328 13.20 -16.00 -29.90
CA LEU A 328 12.62 -16.76 -28.79
C LEU A 328 13.67 -17.49 -27.95
N ASN A 329 14.80 -17.89 -28.53
CA ASN A 329 15.93 -18.43 -27.77
C ASN A 329 16.55 -17.34 -26.88
N GLN A 330 16.80 -16.13 -27.39
CA GLN A 330 17.27 -15.00 -26.60
C GLN A 330 16.29 -14.63 -25.49
N CYS A 331 14.98 -14.69 -25.78
CA CYS A 331 13.94 -14.46 -24.80
C CYS A 331 14.06 -15.42 -23.59
N VAL A 332 14.22 -16.74 -23.85
CA VAL A 332 14.34 -17.75 -22.79
C VAL A 332 15.68 -17.69 -22.08
N GLU A 333 16.79 -17.36 -22.78
CA GLU A 333 18.13 -17.22 -22.19
C GLU A 333 18.21 -16.08 -21.17
N LEU A 334 17.36 -15.06 -21.31
CA LEU A 334 17.28 -13.93 -20.37
C LEU A 334 16.35 -14.17 -19.17
N CYS A 335 15.65 -15.30 -19.12
CA CYS A 335 14.81 -15.61 -17.95
C CYS A 335 15.67 -15.93 -16.72
N ASP A 336 15.31 -15.35 -15.59
CA ASP A 336 15.94 -15.65 -14.29
C ASP A 336 15.76 -17.12 -13.89
N THR A 337 16.76 -17.65 -13.19
CA THR A 337 16.69 -19.00 -12.61
C THR A 337 16.69 -18.92 -11.08
N PRO A 338 15.86 -19.73 -10.37
CA PRO A 338 14.93 -20.74 -10.90
C PRO A 338 13.77 -20.10 -11.69
N TYR A 339 13.29 -20.79 -12.72
CA TYR A 339 12.20 -20.29 -13.54
C TYR A 339 10.92 -20.09 -12.71
N MET A 340 10.32 -18.92 -12.88
CA MET A 340 9.07 -18.54 -12.23
C MET A 340 7.88 -18.77 -13.16
N GLU A 341 6.67 -18.81 -12.63
CA GLU A 341 5.43 -18.88 -13.43
C GLU A 341 5.35 -17.75 -14.47
N THR A 342 5.86 -16.59 -14.14
CA THR A 342 5.97 -15.43 -15.06
C THR A 342 6.80 -15.67 -16.30
N SER A 343 7.69 -16.68 -16.31
CA SER A 343 8.49 -17.09 -17.47
C SER A 343 7.73 -18.02 -18.43
N SER A 344 6.61 -18.59 -18.00
CA SER A 344 5.84 -19.59 -18.78
C SER A 344 5.45 -19.11 -20.19
N PRO A 345 5.01 -17.86 -20.44
CA PRO A 345 4.67 -17.38 -21.77
C PRO A 345 5.84 -17.47 -22.76
N TYR A 346 7.07 -17.22 -22.32
CA TYR A 346 8.26 -17.26 -23.13
C TYR A 346 8.63 -18.68 -23.58
N PHE A 347 8.57 -19.62 -22.65
CA PHE A 347 8.78 -21.05 -22.96
C PHE A 347 7.69 -21.59 -23.87
N LEU A 348 6.43 -21.20 -23.64
CA LEU A 348 5.31 -21.59 -24.48
C LEU A 348 5.47 -21.09 -25.92
N ALA A 349 5.82 -19.82 -26.10
CA ALA A 349 6.05 -19.24 -27.42
C ALA A 349 7.15 -19.99 -28.18
N ARG A 350 8.27 -20.30 -27.51
CA ARG A 350 9.36 -21.08 -28.11
C ARG A 350 8.93 -22.52 -28.46
N ALA A 351 8.18 -23.19 -27.59
CA ALA A 351 7.66 -24.53 -27.86
C ALA A 351 6.68 -24.54 -29.03
N GLN A 352 5.82 -23.54 -29.16
CA GLN A 352 4.92 -23.38 -30.31
C GLN A 352 5.70 -23.19 -31.61
N GLN A 353 6.81 -22.44 -31.58
CA GLN A 353 7.66 -22.26 -32.75
C GLN A 353 8.37 -23.57 -33.16
N PHE A 354 8.86 -24.37 -32.20
CA PHE A 354 9.41 -25.70 -32.51
C PHE A 354 8.35 -26.62 -33.14
N ASN A 355 7.12 -26.57 -32.60
CA ASN A 355 6.02 -27.33 -33.19
C ASN A 355 5.71 -26.94 -34.65
N LYS A 356 5.68 -25.64 -34.94
CA LYS A 356 5.55 -25.09 -36.30
C LYS A 356 6.64 -25.62 -37.25
N MET A 357 7.86 -25.81 -36.73
CA MET A 357 9.02 -26.33 -37.50
C MET A 357 9.07 -27.85 -37.61
N GLY A 358 8.09 -28.56 -37.02
CA GLY A 358 8.13 -30.04 -36.96
C GLY A 358 9.22 -30.63 -36.06
N LYS A 359 9.77 -29.80 -35.14
CA LYS A 359 10.82 -30.19 -34.20
C LYS A 359 10.21 -30.46 -32.84
N TYR A 360 9.88 -31.70 -32.58
CA TYR A 360 9.16 -32.13 -31.36
C TYR A 360 10.06 -32.56 -30.19
N ARG A 361 11.34 -32.20 -30.18
CA ARG A 361 12.28 -32.54 -29.11
C ARG A 361 12.91 -31.32 -28.47
#